data_d0a7aea15729c4aaf86635da3a14d40b
#
_entry.id   d0a7aea15729c4aaf86635da3a14d40b
#
_cell.length_a   1.000
_cell.length_b   1.000
_cell.length_c   1.000
_cell.angle_alpha   90.00
_cell.angle_beta   90.00
_cell.angle_gamma   90.00
#
_symmetry.space_group_name_H-M   'P 1'
#
loop_
_entity.id
_entity.type
_entity.pdbx_description
1 polymer ?
#
loop_
_entity_poly.entity_id
_entity_poly.type
_entity_poly.pdbx_seq_one_letter_code
_entity_poly.pdbx_strand_id
1 'polypeptide(L)' 'MTNVSTILAAFSCQLSTADIPLAVLERAKLLITDSVGIAIRAWHDVDSTTCHVAALETLGQVGGPCSVFGSGRRF' A
#
# COMPACT_ATOMS: atom_id res chain seq x y z
N MET A 1 17.59 -7.60 -25.45
CA MET A 1 16.15 -7.31 -25.64
C MET A 1 15.65 -6.59 -24.40
N THR A 2 15.01 -5.44 -24.56
CA THR A 2 14.43 -4.68 -23.46
C THR A 2 13.03 -5.22 -23.14
N ASN A 3 12.80 -5.62 -21.91
CA ASN A 3 11.49 -6.11 -21.51
C ASN A 3 10.59 -4.97 -21.01
N VAL A 4 9.29 -5.24 -20.89
CA VAL A 4 8.29 -4.26 -20.47
C VAL A 4 8.58 -3.72 -19.06
N SER A 5 9.02 -4.57 -18.15
CA SER A 5 9.34 -4.16 -16.78
C SER A 5 10.48 -3.14 -16.75
N THR A 6 11.51 -3.34 -17.56
CA THR A 6 12.63 -2.39 -17.67
C THR A 6 12.16 -1.05 -18.22
N ILE A 7 11.30 -1.07 -19.25
CA ILE A 7 10.74 0.16 -19.84
C ILE A 7 9.92 0.93 -18.81
N LEU A 8 9.04 0.25 -18.09
CA LEU A 8 8.21 0.87 -17.05
C LEU A 8 9.03 1.42 -15.90
N ALA A 9 10.05 0.69 -15.47
CA ALA A 9 10.93 1.15 -14.39
C ALA A 9 11.70 2.40 -14.80
N ALA A 10 12.26 2.44 -16.01
CA ALA A 10 12.95 3.62 -16.53
C ALA A 10 12.01 4.82 -16.64
N PHE A 11 10.81 4.63 -17.15
CA PHE A 11 9.78 5.67 -17.22
C PHE A 11 9.48 6.24 -15.84
N SER A 12 9.24 5.36 -14.85
CA SER A 12 8.92 5.78 -13.48
C SER A 12 10.05 6.56 -12.83
N CYS A 13 11.30 6.12 -13.02
CA CYS A 13 12.47 6.78 -12.44
C CYS A 13 12.75 8.16 -13.05
N GLN A 14 12.42 8.34 -14.33
CA GLN A 14 12.66 9.60 -15.04
C GLN A 14 11.53 10.60 -14.91
N LEU A 15 10.34 10.16 -14.51
CA LEU A 15 9.17 11.00 -14.38
C LEU A 15 9.30 11.91 -13.16
N SER A 16 9.10 13.21 -13.36
CA SER A 16 8.98 14.16 -12.25
C SER A 16 7.53 14.58 -12.06
N THR A 17 7.20 15.07 -10.88
CA THR A 17 5.85 15.57 -10.57
C THR A 17 5.44 16.69 -11.52
N ALA A 18 6.39 17.51 -11.95
CA ALA A 18 6.13 18.61 -12.89
C ALA A 18 5.68 18.12 -14.28
N ASP A 19 6.03 16.88 -14.64
CA ASP A 19 5.65 16.28 -15.93
C ASP A 19 4.24 15.70 -15.94
N ILE A 20 3.60 15.61 -14.78
CA ILE A 20 2.29 14.97 -14.63
C ILE A 20 1.20 16.04 -14.70
N PRO A 21 0.21 15.90 -15.62
CA PRO A 21 -0.92 16.83 -15.68
C PRO A 21 -1.67 16.89 -14.34
N LEU A 22 -2.15 18.08 -13.98
CA LEU A 22 -2.85 18.29 -12.71
C LEU A 22 -4.05 17.36 -12.53
N ALA A 23 -4.82 17.13 -13.57
CA ALA A 23 -5.98 16.23 -13.52
C ALA A 23 -5.57 14.81 -13.15
N VAL A 24 -4.42 14.34 -13.63
CA VAL A 24 -3.89 13.01 -13.31
C VAL A 24 -3.43 12.95 -11.86
N LEU A 25 -2.74 14.00 -11.37
CA LEU A 25 -2.34 14.08 -9.96
C LEU A 25 -3.54 14.06 -9.02
N GLU A 26 -4.58 14.81 -9.32
CA GLU A 26 -5.80 14.84 -8.51
C GLU A 26 -6.49 13.47 -8.49
N ARG A 27 -6.53 12.79 -9.63
CA ARG A 27 -7.08 11.43 -9.70
C ARG A 27 -6.26 10.44 -8.89
N ALA A 28 -4.93 10.54 -8.98
CA ALA A 28 -4.02 9.67 -8.20
C ALA A 28 -4.21 9.85 -6.69
N LYS A 29 -4.36 11.08 -6.23
CA LYS A 29 -4.64 11.37 -4.82
C LYS A 29 -5.94 10.73 -4.34
N LEU A 30 -6.99 10.79 -5.15
CA LEU A 30 -8.26 10.16 -4.83
C LEU A 30 -8.14 8.64 -4.75
N LEU A 31 -7.40 8.03 -5.68
CA LEU A 31 -7.18 6.58 -5.68
C LEU A 31 -6.36 6.13 -4.46
N ILE A 32 -5.35 6.89 -4.08
CA ILE A 32 -4.54 6.59 -2.88
C ILE A 32 -5.41 6.72 -1.62
N THR A 33 -6.21 7.78 -1.52
CA THR A 33 -7.10 8.01 -0.40
C THR A 33 -8.12 6.86 -0.26
N ASP A 34 -8.70 6.42 -1.36
CA ASP A 34 -9.62 5.29 -1.40
C ASP A 34 -8.95 4.00 -0.92
N SER A 35 -7.75 3.72 -1.42
CA SER A 35 -6.98 2.52 -1.05
C SER A 35 -6.63 2.50 0.45
N VAL A 36 -6.21 3.63 1.00
CA VAL A 36 -5.91 3.76 2.43
C VAL A 36 -7.17 3.57 3.26
N GLY A 37 -8.30 4.16 2.83
CA GLY A 37 -9.59 3.99 3.49
C GLY A 37 -10.05 2.54 3.52
N ILE A 38 -9.90 1.83 2.42
CA ILE A 38 -10.20 0.39 2.32
C ILE A 38 -9.31 -0.41 3.27
N ALA A 39 -8.02 -0.11 3.33
CA ALA A 39 -7.08 -0.79 4.21
C ALA A 39 -7.45 -0.61 5.69
N ILE A 40 -7.79 0.61 6.09
CA ILE A 40 -8.23 0.90 7.46
C ILE A 40 -9.52 0.14 7.79
N ARG A 41 -10.48 0.14 6.88
CA ARG A 41 -11.74 -0.56 7.05
C ARG A 41 -11.53 -2.06 7.18
N ALA A 42 -10.67 -2.64 6.37
CA ALA A 42 -10.36 -4.07 6.40
C ALA A 42 -9.78 -4.51 7.73
N TRP A 43 -9.00 -3.68 8.40
CA TRP A 43 -8.49 -4.00 9.74
C TRP A 43 -9.62 -4.27 10.73
N HIS A 44 -10.69 -3.50 10.66
CA HIS A 44 -11.77 -3.57 11.64
C HIS A 44 -12.88 -4.58 11.30
N ASP A 45 -13.17 -4.80 10.02
CA ASP A 45 -14.40 -5.44 9.60
C ASP A 45 -14.23 -6.73 8.78
N VAL A 46 -13.01 -7.11 8.42
CA VAL A 46 -12.79 -8.27 7.55
C VAL A 46 -12.28 -9.45 8.37
N ASP A 47 -13.02 -10.56 8.35
CA ASP A 47 -12.67 -11.77 9.12
C ASP A 47 -11.32 -12.34 8.76
N SER A 48 -10.92 -12.28 7.49
CA SER A 48 -9.61 -12.74 7.03
C SER A 48 -8.46 -12.01 7.72
N THR A 49 -8.64 -10.73 8.06
CA THR A 49 -7.64 -9.95 8.80
C THR A 49 -7.40 -10.56 10.18
N THR A 50 -8.45 -10.91 10.89
CA THR A 50 -8.34 -11.56 12.20
C THR A 50 -7.56 -12.87 12.11
N CYS A 51 -7.83 -13.67 11.09
CA CYS A 51 -7.11 -14.94 10.88
C CYS A 51 -5.62 -14.71 10.59
N HIS A 52 -5.29 -13.72 9.75
CA HIS A 52 -3.90 -13.40 9.44
C HIS A 52 -3.14 -12.88 10.66
N VAL A 53 -3.76 -12.01 11.45
CA VAL A 53 -3.16 -11.47 12.67
C VAL A 53 -2.90 -12.59 13.67
N ALA A 54 -3.85 -13.49 13.87
CA ALA A 54 -3.69 -14.65 14.75
C ALA A 54 -2.51 -15.54 14.30
N ALA A 55 -2.37 -15.75 13.00
CA ALA A 55 -1.26 -16.52 12.44
C ALA A 55 0.09 -15.86 12.72
N LEU A 56 0.18 -14.54 12.50
CA LEU A 56 1.39 -13.76 12.77
C LEU A 56 1.76 -13.79 14.25
N GLU A 57 0.80 -13.69 15.14
CA GLU A 57 1.03 -13.81 16.59
C GLU A 57 1.57 -15.19 16.96
N THR A 58 0.97 -16.25 16.41
CA THR A 58 1.41 -17.63 16.65
C THR A 58 2.84 -17.86 16.18
N LEU A 59 3.24 -17.22 15.07
CA LEU A 59 4.59 -17.32 14.53
C LEU A 59 5.59 -16.37 15.22
N GLY A 60 5.14 -15.55 16.16
CA GLY A 60 5.99 -14.57 16.82
C GLY A 60 6.37 -13.39 15.97
N GLN A 61 5.65 -13.14 14.88
CA GLN A 61 5.92 -12.05 13.92
C GLN A 61 5.20 -10.76 14.33
N VAL A 62 5.40 -10.32 15.56
CA VAL A 62 4.78 -9.10 16.12
C VAL A 62 5.85 -8.23 16.76
N GLY A 63 5.57 -6.93 16.88
CA GLY A 63 6.50 -5.99 17.48
C GLY A 63 7.64 -5.56 16.57
N GLY A 64 7.58 -5.87 15.28
CA GLY A 64 8.58 -5.50 14.30
C GLY A 64 8.49 -4.05 13.82
N PRO A 65 9.23 -3.69 12.76
CA PRO A 65 9.28 -2.32 12.25
C PRO A 65 8.11 -1.93 11.35
N CYS A 66 7.26 -2.89 10.95
CA CYS A 66 6.18 -2.64 10.00
C CYS A 66 4.94 -2.09 10.71
N SER A 67 4.36 -1.01 10.15
CA SER A 67 3.10 -0.43 10.63
C SER A 67 1.93 -0.97 9.79
N VAL A 68 0.75 -0.99 10.38
CA VAL A 68 -0.49 -1.39 9.70
C VAL A 68 -1.49 -0.25 9.76
N PHE A 69 -2.06 0.11 8.62
CA PHE A 69 -3.06 1.17 8.56
C PHE A 69 -4.27 0.86 9.43
N GLY A 70 -4.68 1.84 10.24
CA GLY A 70 -5.85 1.72 11.11
C GLY A 70 -5.60 0.95 12.41
N SER A 71 -4.38 0.54 12.65
CA SER A 71 -3.97 -0.23 13.81
C SER A 71 -2.84 0.49 14.55
N GLY A 72 -2.78 0.37 15.87
CA GLY A 72 -1.63 0.80 16.66
C GLY A 72 -0.54 -0.26 16.78
N ARG A 73 -0.72 -1.40 16.13
CA ARG A 73 0.18 -2.56 16.25
C ARG A 73 1.28 -2.53 15.20
N ARG A 74 2.36 -3.22 15.50
CA ARG A 74 3.50 -3.41 14.60
C ARG A 74 3.79 -4.89 14.41
N PHE A 75 4.32 -5.18 13.24
CA PHE A 75 4.67 -6.53 12.84
C PHE A 75 6.05 -6.58 12.20
#